data_990c008c945d2eeb41912f899d74f62e
#
_entry.id   990c008c945d2eeb41912f899d74f62e
#
_cell.length_a   1.000
_cell.length_b   1.000
_cell.length_c   1.000
_cell.angle_alpha   90.00
_cell.angle_beta   90.00
_cell.angle_gamma   90.00
#
_symmetry.space_group_name_H-M   'P 1'
#
loop_
_entity.id
_entity.type
_entity.pdbx_description
1 polymer ?
#
loop_
_entity_poly.entity_id
_entity_poly.type
_entity_poly.pdbx_seq_one_letter_code
_entity_poly.pdbx_strand_id
1 'polypeptide(L)'
;PHPKELFYLLKLYDIKVDSVEEVIQNRFDFCKLFSEKNPNCVLVSKGAITYICHQNQIFICDVGSVALAKAGSGDVLAGMCLSLLAQGYDCVKAAQTAVYAHGIAASKCETNYSLIPSKLISLIKNK
;
A
#
# COMPACT_ATOMS: atom_id res chain seq x y z
N PRO A 1 -2.56 -0.13 4.70
CA PRO A 1 -2.69 1.01 5.63
C PRO A 1 -1.58 2.03 5.44
N HIS A 2 -1.84 3.32 5.70
CA HIS A 2 -0.82 4.32 5.99
C HIS A 2 -0.38 4.21 7.47
N PRO A 3 0.67 4.93 7.95
CA PRO A 3 1.20 4.70 9.30
C PRO A 3 0.20 4.81 10.45
N LYS A 4 -0.74 5.75 10.39
CA LYS A 4 -1.78 5.89 11.43
C LYS A 4 -2.77 4.72 11.41
N GLU A 5 -3.18 4.26 10.23
CA GLU A 5 -4.02 3.06 10.09
C GLU A 5 -3.27 1.81 10.55
N LEU A 6 -1.98 1.71 10.22
CA LEU A 6 -1.12 0.61 10.66
C LEU A 6 -1.02 0.57 12.19
N PHE A 7 -0.88 1.70 12.85
CA PHE A 7 -0.88 1.78 14.32
C PHE A 7 -2.13 1.12 14.93
N TYR A 8 -3.32 1.42 14.43
CA TYR A 8 -4.56 0.81 14.92
C TYR A 8 -4.66 -0.68 14.55
N LEU A 9 -4.20 -1.04 13.36
CA LEU A 9 -4.16 -2.43 12.92
C LEU A 9 -3.25 -3.27 13.83
N LEU A 10 -2.08 -2.78 14.18
CA LEU A 10 -1.15 -3.47 15.09
C LEU A 10 -1.79 -3.71 16.46
N LYS A 11 -2.46 -2.70 17.01
CA LYS A 11 -3.21 -2.85 18.27
C LYS A 11 -4.33 -3.88 18.19
N LEU A 12 -5.06 -3.91 17.08
CA LEU A 12 -6.14 -4.87 16.87
C LEU A 12 -5.63 -6.33 16.86
N TYR A 13 -4.38 -6.53 16.46
CA TYR A 13 -3.73 -7.84 16.42
C TYR A 13 -2.77 -8.10 17.58
N ASP A 14 -2.97 -7.39 18.71
CA ASP A 14 -2.21 -7.55 19.95
C ASP A 14 -0.68 -7.39 19.76
N ILE A 15 -0.29 -6.51 18.85
CA ILE A 15 1.10 -6.11 18.66
C ILE A 15 1.31 -4.81 19.45
N LYS A 16 2.20 -4.86 20.45
CA LYS A 16 2.51 -3.71 21.29
C LYS A 16 3.14 -2.60 20.47
N VAL A 17 2.53 -1.44 20.52
CA VAL A 17 2.99 -0.20 19.90
C VAL A 17 2.44 0.99 20.68
N ASP A 18 3.27 1.99 20.94
CA ASP A 18 2.92 3.08 21.86
C ASP A 18 2.42 4.32 21.12
N SER A 19 2.92 4.60 19.91
CA SER A 19 2.55 5.80 19.16
C SER A 19 2.62 5.61 17.64
N VAL A 20 2.02 6.54 16.91
CA VAL A 20 2.14 6.60 15.43
C VAL A 20 3.57 6.92 15.01
N GLU A 21 4.26 7.76 15.80
CA GLU A 21 5.66 8.13 15.59
C GLU A 21 6.56 6.89 15.64
N GLU A 22 6.32 6.02 16.61
CA GLU A 22 7.03 4.74 16.71
C GLU A 22 6.80 3.86 15.49
N VAL A 23 5.56 3.80 14.97
CA VAL A 23 5.25 3.08 13.73
C VAL A 23 6.04 3.66 12.55
N ILE A 24 6.12 4.97 12.42
CA ILE A 24 6.86 5.63 11.34
C ILE A 24 8.34 5.28 11.40
N GLN A 25 8.94 5.34 12.59
CA GLN A 25 10.36 5.08 12.80
C GLN A 25 10.74 3.61 12.59
N ASN A 26 9.86 2.68 12.94
CA ASN A 26 10.12 1.25 12.90
C ASN A 26 9.14 0.49 11.98
N ARG A 27 8.67 1.13 10.94
CA ARG A 27 7.60 0.60 10.07
C ARG A 27 7.95 -0.74 9.45
N PHE A 28 9.20 -0.91 9.01
CA PHE A 28 9.68 -2.17 8.45
C PHE A 28 9.54 -3.33 9.44
N ASP A 29 10.01 -3.14 10.67
CA ASP A 29 9.98 -4.17 11.71
C ASP A 29 8.54 -4.51 12.14
N PHE A 30 7.67 -3.51 12.26
CA PHE A 30 6.25 -3.74 12.54
C PHE A 30 5.53 -4.47 11.42
N CYS A 31 5.82 -4.15 10.17
CA CYS A 31 5.26 -4.86 9.01
C CYS A 31 5.71 -6.32 8.98
N LYS A 32 6.99 -6.56 9.27
CA LYS A 32 7.55 -7.91 9.38
C LYS A 32 6.86 -8.71 10.48
N LEU A 33 6.77 -8.14 11.69
CA LEU A 33 6.14 -8.77 12.84
C LEU A 33 4.65 -9.09 12.59
N PHE A 34 3.91 -8.15 11.99
CA PHE A 34 2.52 -8.38 11.61
C PHE A 34 2.40 -9.55 10.63
N SER A 35 3.25 -9.57 9.62
CA SER A 35 3.24 -10.60 8.57
C SER A 35 3.57 -11.99 9.11
N GLU A 36 4.52 -12.09 10.03
CA GLU A 36 4.88 -13.35 10.71
C GLU A 36 3.72 -13.89 11.56
N LYS A 37 3.02 -13.00 12.27
CA LYS A 37 1.85 -13.39 13.09
C LYS A 37 0.60 -13.71 12.27
N ASN A 38 0.53 -13.22 11.04
CA ASN A 38 -0.63 -13.36 10.16
C ASN A 38 -0.24 -13.93 8.78
N PRO A 39 0.20 -15.21 8.73
CA PRO A 39 0.79 -15.79 7.52
C PRO A 39 -0.19 -15.93 6.35
N ASN A 40 -1.50 -15.83 6.61
CA ASN A 40 -2.54 -15.91 5.59
C ASN A 40 -2.94 -14.53 5.02
N CYS A 41 -2.29 -13.47 5.49
CA CYS A 41 -2.57 -12.11 5.04
C CYS A 41 -1.41 -11.56 4.20
N VAL A 42 -1.74 -10.74 3.21
CA VAL A 42 -0.78 -9.87 2.53
C VAL A 42 -1.01 -8.45 3.04
N LEU A 43 0.00 -7.87 3.67
CA LEU A 43 -0.05 -6.50 4.16
C LEU A 43 0.56 -5.55 3.13
N VAL A 44 -0.20 -4.55 2.69
CA VAL A 44 0.31 -3.46 1.85
C VAL A 44 0.42 -2.20 2.71
N SER A 45 1.59 -1.95 3.25
CA SER A 45 1.88 -0.76 4.07
C SER A 45 2.30 0.42 3.20
N LYS A 46 1.40 1.38 3.08
CA LYS A 46 1.58 2.59 2.26
C LYS A 46 2.50 3.60 2.96
N GLY A 47 3.29 4.30 2.15
CA GLY A 47 4.17 5.37 2.59
C GLY A 47 4.92 5.93 1.39
N ALA A 48 5.97 6.73 1.63
CA ALA A 48 6.89 7.17 0.56
C ALA A 48 7.47 5.97 -0.19
N ILE A 49 7.81 4.93 0.56
CA ILE A 49 8.11 3.60 0.06
C ILE A 49 6.98 2.68 0.54
N THR A 50 6.40 1.89 -0.36
CA THR A 50 5.36 0.91 -0.02
C THR A 50 5.98 -0.46 0.23
N TYR A 51 5.61 -1.09 1.34
CA TYR A 51 5.99 -2.46 1.67
C TYR A 51 4.84 -3.41 1.38
N ILE A 52 5.11 -4.51 0.71
CA ILE A 52 4.18 -5.63 0.51
C ILE A 52 4.76 -6.81 1.26
N CYS A 53 4.09 -7.20 2.34
CA CYS A 53 4.58 -8.19 3.29
C CYS A 53 3.70 -9.44 3.26
N HIS A 54 4.33 -10.60 3.13
CA HIS A 54 3.66 -11.88 3.21
C HIS A 54 4.60 -12.91 3.83
N GLN A 55 4.17 -13.48 4.95
CA GLN A 55 4.98 -14.43 5.72
C GLN A 55 6.35 -13.81 6.07
N ASN A 56 7.46 -14.40 5.62
CA ASN A 56 8.81 -13.90 5.86
C ASN A 56 9.39 -13.06 4.71
N GLN A 57 8.55 -12.70 3.73
CA GLN A 57 8.96 -11.92 2.56
C GLN A 57 8.42 -10.51 2.64
N ILE A 58 9.29 -9.53 2.38
CA ILE A 58 8.93 -8.12 2.26
C ILE A 58 9.42 -7.63 0.90
N PHE A 59 8.47 -7.22 0.06
CA PHE A 59 8.75 -6.59 -1.22
C PHE A 59 8.68 -5.08 -1.05
N ILE A 60 9.69 -4.39 -1.56
CA ILE A 60 9.84 -2.94 -1.43
C ILE A 60 9.50 -2.32 -2.78
N CYS A 61 8.53 -1.41 -2.79
CA CYS A 61 8.16 -0.64 -3.98
C CYS A 61 8.41 0.84 -3.71
N ASP A 62 9.36 1.41 -4.43
CA ASP A 62 9.74 2.83 -4.38
C ASP A 62 9.15 3.63 -5.55
N VAL A 63 8.31 3.00 -6.36
CA VAL A 63 7.62 3.66 -7.47
C VAL A 63 6.41 4.41 -6.97
N GLY A 64 6.36 5.69 -7.26
CA GLY A 64 5.24 6.55 -6.87
C GLY A 64 5.65 8.02 -6.80
N SER A 65 4.77 8.81 -6.26
CA SER A 65 5.04 10.22 -6.00
C SER A 65 4.26 10.70 -4.78
N VAL A 66 4.67 11.85 -4.23
CA VAL A 66 3.91 12.54 -3.17
C VAL A 66 2.47 12.87 -3.59
N ALA A 67 2.17 12.86 -4.89
CA ALA A 67 0.81 13.01 -5.41
C ALA A 67 -0.15 11.94 -4.90
N LEU A 68 0.34 10.75 -4.53
CA LEU A 68 -0.46 9.68 -3.94
C LEU A 68 -0.86 9.93 -2.48
N ALA A 69 -0.31 10.95 -1.82
CA ALA A 69 -0.72 11.33 -0.46
C ALA A 69 -2.09 12.01 -0.40
N LYS A 70 -2.84 12.05 -1.50
CA LYS A 70 -4.18 12.63 -1.57
C LYS A 70 -5.27 11.67 -1.14
N ALA A 71 -6.33 12.23 -0.56
CA ALA A 71 -7.53 11.48 -0.21
C ALA A 71 -8.10 10.73 -1.43
N GLY A 72 -8.51 9.48 -1.22
CA GLY A 72 -9.09 8.62 -2.25
C GLY A 72 -8.07 7.83 -3.09
N SER A 73 -6.77 8.15 -3.05
CA SER A 73 -5.77 7.37 -3.78
C SER A 73 -5.65 5.93 -3.25
N GLY A 74 -5.83 5.75 -1.94
CA GLY A 74 -5.87 4.43 -1.31
C GLY A 74 -7.09 3.61 -1.71
N ASP A 75 -8.23 4.25 -1.93
CA ASP A 75 -9.45 3.58 -2.39
C ASP A 75 -9.28 3.08 -3.84
N VAL A 76 -8.61 3.85 -4.68
CA VAL A 76 -8.23 3.40 -6.03
C VAL A 76 -7.33 2.16 -5.96
N LEU A 77 -6.30 2.18 -5.10
CA LEU A 77 -5.41 1.03 -4.92
C LEU A 77 -6.18 -0.20 -4.43
N ALA A 78 -7.07 -0.04 -3.46
CA ALA A 78 -7.91 -1.12 -2.94
C ALA A 78 -8.80 -1.73 -4.05
N GLY A 79 -9.40 -0.88 -4.88
CA GLY A 79 -10.18 -1.32 -6.04
C GLY A 79 -9.35 -2.09 -7.07
N MET A 80 -8.10 -1.65 -7.31
CA MET A 80 -7.17 -2.36 -8.20
C MET A 80 -6.81 -3.75 -7.65
N CYS A 81 -6.47 -3.84 -6.37
CA CYS A 81 -6.20 -5.13 -5.71
C CYS A 81 -7.40 -6.08 -5.83
N LEU A 82 -8.59 -5.59 -5.50
CA LEU A 82 -9.83 -6.38 -5.60
C LEU A 82 -10.09 -6.87 -7.02
N SER A 83 -9.91 -6.00 -8.01
CA SER A 83 -10.10 -6.35 -9.43
C SER A 83 -9.14 -7.47 -9.87
N LEU A 84 -7.88 -7.41 -9.47
CA LEU A 84 -6.90 -8.45 -9.81
C LEU A 84 -7.18 -9.77 -9.09
N LEU A 85 -7.58 -9.72 -7.83
CA LEU A 85 -8.03 -10.91 -7.09
C LEU A 85 -9.24 -11.56 -7.75
N ALA A 86 -10.23 -10.77 -8.20
CA ALA A 86 -11.40 -11.27 -8.92
C ALA A 86 -11.05 -11.92 -10.26
N GLN A 87 -9.93 -11.53 -10.87
CA GLN A 87 -9.39 -12.12 -12.10
C GLN A 87 -8.55 -13.39 -11.85
N GLY A 88 -8.42 -13.83 -10.60
CA GLY A 88 -7.69 -15.05 -10.24
C GLY A 88 -6.20 -14.88 -9.95
N TYR A 89 -5.72 -13.64 -9.81
CA TYR A 89 -4.35 -13.41 -9.32
C TYR A 89 -4.21 -13.91 -7.89
N ASP A 90 -3.06 -14.50 -7.54
CA ASP A 90 -2.75 -14.75 -6.14
C ASP A 90 -2.58 -13.43 -5.37
N CYS A 91 -2.73 -13.47 -4.05
CA CYS A 91 -2.76 -12.26 -3.22
C CYS A 91 -1.47 -11.42 -3.33
N VAL A 92 -0.30 -12.07 -3.38
CA VAL A 92 0.99 -11.36 -3.47
C VAL A 92 1.13 -10.70 -4.83
N LYS A 93 0.84 -11.42 -5.92
CA LYS A 93 0.90 -10.87 -7.28
C LYS A 93 -0.13 -9.77 -7.51
N ALA A 94 -1.34 -9.92 -6.97
CA ALA A 94 -2.35 -8.87 -7.03
C ALA A 94 -1.86 -7.58 -6.34
N ALA A 95 -1.29 -7.69 -5.15
CA ALA A 95 -0.72 -6.56 -4.42
C ALA A 95 0.46 -5.92 -5.16
N GLN A 96 1.42 -6.72 -5.64
CA GLN A 96 2.58 -6.22 -6.39
C GLN A 96 2.18 -5.50 -7.66
N THR A 97 1.29 -6.10 -8.46
CA THR A 97 0.82 -5.52 -9.73
C THR A 97 0.03 -4.23 -9.49
N ALA A 98 -0.87 -4.23 -8.51
CA ALA A 98 -1.67 -3.05 -8.17
C ALA A 98 -0.80 -1.89 -7.67
N VAL A 99 0.11 -2.15 -6.74
CA VAL A 99 1.01 -1.12 -6.18
C VAL A 99 1.91 -0.53 -7.24
N TYR A 100 2.50 -1.36 -8.10
CA TYR A 100 3.36 -0.89 -9.19
C TYR A 100 2.59 -0.05 -10.21
N ALA A 101 1.46 -0.55 -10.70
CA ALA A 101 0.64 0.17 -11.68
C ALA A 101 0.10 1.50 -11.13
N HIS A 102 -0.31 1.52 -9.86
CA HIS A 102 -0.76 2.70 -9.14
C HIS A 102 0.37 3.75 -9.02
N GLY A 103 1.57 3.32 -8.67
CA GLY A 103 2.76 4.18 -8.60
C GLY A 103 3.16 4.74 -9.95
N ILE A 104 3.19 3.93 -11.01
CA ILE A 104 3.50 4.36 -12.38
C ILE A 104 2.47 5.37 -12.89
N ALA A 105 1.18 5.14 -12.63
CA ALA A 105 0.13 6.07 -13.02
C ALA A 105 0.30 7.44 -12.35
N ALA A 106 0.66 7.44 -11.07
CA ALA A 106 0.92 8.68 -10.34
C ALA A 106 2.16 9.42 -10.85
N SER A 107 3.23 8.70 -11.23
CA SER A 107 4.46 9.29 -11.76
C SER A 107 4.29 9.99 -13.11
N LYS A 108 3.22 9.64 -13.86
CA LYS A 108 2.87 10.29 -15.13
C LYS A 108 2.16 11.64 -14.94
N CYS A 109 1.84 12.03 -13.72
CA CYS A 109 1.17 13.28 -13.45
C CYS A 109 2.19 14.43 -13.47
N GLU A 110 1.97 15.45 -14.32
CA GLU A 110 2.89 16.56 -14.50
C GLU A 110 3.02 17.43 -13.23
N THR A 111 1.96 17.48 -12.42
CA THR A 111 1.96 18.23 -11.16
C THR A 111 1.27 17.44 -10.05
N ASN A 112 1.86 17.49 -8.85
CA ASN A 112 1.29 16.82 -7.67
C ASN A 112 -0.09 17.36 -7.26
N TYR A 113 -0.41 18.61 -7.63
CA TYR A 113 -1.68 19.25 -7.28
C TYR A 113 -2.87 18.80 -8.13
N SER A 114 -2.62 18.29 -9.34
CA SER A 114 -3.66 17.91 -10.30
C SER A 114 -4.10 16.46 -10.19
N LEU A 115 -3.43 15.63 -9.39
CA LEU A 115 -3.79 14.22 -9.25
C LEU A 115 -4.95 14.05 -8.27
N ILE A 116 -6.14 13.92 -8.82
CA ILE A 116 -7.34 13.50 -8.08
C ILE A 116 -7.66 12.04 -8.42
N PRO A 117 -8.44 11.31 -7.59
CA PRO A 117 -8.72 9.88 -7.81
C PRO A 117 -9.24 9.54 -9.21
N SER A 118 -10.14 10.34 -9.75
CA SER A 118 -10.68 10.15 -11.11
C SER A 118 -9.60 10.27 -12.20
N LYS A 119 -8.68 11.20 -12.06
CA LYS A 119 -7.55 11.35 -12.99
C LYS A 119 -6.57 10.18 -12.85
N LEU A 120 -6.30 9.71 -11.65
CA LEU A 120 -5.48 8.53 -11.40
C LEU A 120 -6.08 7.31 -12.12
N ILE A 121 -7.39 7.08 -12.02
CA ILE A 121 -8.08 5.99 -12.72
C ILE A 121 -7.91 6.11 -14.23
N SER A 122 -8.04 7.31 -14.80
CA SER A 122 -7.86 7.52 -16.24
C SER A 122 -6.44 7.20 -16.72
N LEU A 123 -5.43 7.51 -15.92
CA LEU A 123 -4.02 7.22 -16.22
C LEU A 123 -3.70 5.72 -16.16
N ILE A 124 -4.42 4.96 -15.34
CA ILE A 124 -4.32 3.49 -15.27
C ILE A 124 -4.92 2.84 -16.53
N LYS A 125 -6.05 3.34 -17.02
CA LYS A 125 -6.74 2.79 -18.18
C LYS A 125 -5.99 2.96 -19.51
N ASN A 126 -5.14 3.94 -19.60
CA ASN A 126 -4.39 4.27 -20.84
C ASN A 126 -3.07 3.50 -20.97
N LYS A 127 -3.07 2.25 -20.53
CA LYS A 127 -1.93 1.34 -20.70
C LYS A 127 -2.14 0.38 -21.85
#